data_7264850c3b31a5c9da9b58cc11e941b7
#
_entry.id   7264850c3b31a5c9da9b58cc11e941b7
#
_cell.length_a   1.000
_cell.length_b   1.000
_cell.length_c   1.000
_cell.angle_alpha   90.00
_cell.angle_beta   90.00
_cell.angle_gamma   90.00
#
_symmetry.space_group_name_H-M   'P 1'
#
loop_
_entity.id
_entity.type
_entity.pdbx_description
1 polymer ?
#
loop_
_entity_poly.entity_id
_entity_poly.type
_entity_poly.pdbx_seq_one_letter_code
_entity_poly.pdbx_strand_id
1 'polypeptide(L)'
;DNWQFFTQPSGMIEKKDDDGTVIGYEPNDKAENRKNILESYYPNLVQGKTKSWIDVYVMNRLGSIQDGKPVYNMFVADTHVSKEEIPVADGVPLYIGLDFGLTPAAVFGQKVRGRWLILQELVAFDMGIVRFAELLRSEIATRYGNVEVNIYGDPAGDFRAQTDESTPFQVLRGAGLMARPTTSNDVALRIESVSTVLNRMVDGQSGILID
;
A
#
# COMPACT_ATOMS: atom_id res chain seq x y z
N ASP A 1 4.57 -16.04 -21.19
CA ASP A 1 5.85 -15.46 -20.75
C ASP A 1 6.47 -16.39 -19.73
N ASN A 2 7.62 -17.01 -20.12
CA ASN A 2 8.37 -17.88 -19.22
C ASN A 2 9.30 -17.02 -18.34
N TRP A 3 8.82 -16.55 -17.20
CA TRP A 3 9.67 -15.95 -16.16
C TRP A 3 10.44 -17.05 -15.46
N GLN A 4 11.76 -16.97 -15.46
CA GLN A 4 12.62 -17.85 -14.67
C GLN A 4 13.12 -17.05 -13.45
N PHE A 5 12.86 -17.58 -12.26
CA PHE A 5 13.40 -17.03 -11.03
C PHE A 5 14.72 -17.72 -10.69
N PHE A 6 15.76 -16.93 -10.53
CA PHE A 6 17.07 -17.41 -10.06
C PHE A 6 17.23 -16.98 -8.61
N THR A 7 17.44 -17.94 -7.72
CA THR A 7 17.76 -17.66 -6.32
C THR A 7 19.24 -17.84 -6.09
N GLN A 8 19.90 -16.75 -5.75
CA GLN A 8 21.31 -16.77 -5.37
C GLN A 8 21.46 -17.28 -3.94
N PRO A 9 22.47 -18.11 -3.62
CA PRO A 9 22.75 -18.51 -2.25
C PRO A 9 22.99 -17.30 -1.34
N SER A 10 22.50 -17.39 -0.09
CA SER A 10 22.71 -16.34 0.90
C SER A 10 24.18 -16.11 1.21
N GLY A 11 24.56 -14.88 1.57
CA GLY A 11 25.93 -14.56 1.98
C GLY A 11 26.33 -15.19 3.32
N MET A 12 25.34 -15.46 4.20
CA MET A 12 25.53 -16.08 5.52
C MET A 12 24.47 -17.14 5.79
N ILE A 13 24.69 -17.97 6.82
CA ILE A 13 23.76 -18.99 7.35
C ILE A 13 23.40 -18.61 8.77
N GLU A 14 22.13 -18.80 9.15
CA GLU A 14 21.67 -18.58 10.52
C GLU A 14 22.17 -19.70 11.45
N LYS A 15 22.76 -19.30 12.56
CA LYS A 15 22.97 -20.19 13.73
C LYS A 15 21.74 -20.12 14.61
N LYS A 16 21.16 -21.28 14.90
CA LYS A 16 19.98 -21.41 15.76
C LYS A 16 20.33 -22.22 17.00
N ASP A 17 19.67 -21.88 18.10
CA ASP A 17 19.68 -22.72 19.32
C ASP A 17 18.72 -23.91 19.18
N ASP A 18 18.63 -24.69 20.25
CA ASP A 18 17.79 -25.92 20.31
C ASP A 18 16.29 -25.58 20.16
N ASP A 19 15.87 -24.35 20.46
CA ASP A 19 14.51 -23.86 20.34
C ASP A 19 14.22 -23.26 18.96
N GLY A 20 15.21 -23.24 18.05
CA GLY A 20 15.10 -22.69 16.71
C GLY A 20 15.27 -21.16 16.62
N THR A 21 15.62 -20.51 17.73
CA THR A 21 15.87 -19.06 17.76
C THR A 21 17.23 -18.74 17.14
N VAL A 22 17.27 -17.71 16.29
CA VAL A 22 18.52 -17.26 15.65
C VAL A 22 19.40 -16.58 16.68
N ILE A 23 20.55 -17.21 16.99
CA ILE A 23 21.55 -16.73 17.95
C ILE A 23 22.78 -16.08 17.29
N GLY A 24 22.88 -16.15 15.97
CA GLY A 24 23.98 -15.56 15.22
C GLY A 24 23.96 -15.94 13.75
N TYR A 25 25.02 -15.53 13.06
CA TYR A 25 25.22 -15.79 11.64
C TYR A 25 26.64 -16.28 11.39
N GLU A 26 26.80 -17.17 10.41
CA GLU A 26 28.10 -17.64 9.95
C GLU A 26 28.21 -17.53 8.43
N PRO A 27 29.42 -17.36 7.87
CA PRO A 27 29.61 -17.27 6.43
C PRO A 27 29.12 -18.52 5.69
N ASN A 28 28.41 -18.31 4.58
CA ASN A 28 27.94 -19.41 3.73
C ASN A 28 29.00 -19.76 2.70
N ASP A 29 29.51 -20.99 2.72
CA ASP A 29 30.52 -21.44 1.76
C ASP A 29 30.02 -21.52 0.32
N LYS A 30 28.70 -21.59 0.15
CA LYS A 30 28.05 -21.60 -1.17
C LYS A 30 27.74 -20.20 -1.71
N ALA A 31 28.03 -19.13 -0.94
CA ALA A 31 27.82 -17.78 -1.41
C ALA A 31 28.70 -17.47 -2.63
N GLU A 32 28.10 -16.82 -3.62
CA GLU A 32 28.83 -16.37 -4.79
C GLU A 32 29.86 -15.29 -4.42
N ASN A 33 30.87 -15.17 -5.24
CA ASN A 33 31.92 -14.12 -5.14
C ASN A 33 32.80 -14.15 -3.87
N ARG A 34 32.70 -15.15 -3.00
CA ARG A 34 33.53 -15.26 -1.78
C ARG A 34 35.04 -15.18 -2.06
N LYS A 35 35.48 -15.69 -3.19
CA LYS A 35 36.92 -15.68 -3.59
C LYS A 35 37.45 -14.26 -3.85
N ASN A 36 36.55 -13.29 -4.09
CA ASN A 36 36.90 -11.93 -4.47
C ASN A 36 36.68 -10.92 -3.35
N ILE A 37 36.20 -11.36 -2.18
CA ILE A 37 35.92 -10.50 -1.02
C ILE A 37 36.70 -10.97 0.20
N LEU A 38 36.99 -10.07 1.14
CA LEU A 38 37.62 -10.38 2.41
C LEU A 38 36.75 -11.33 3.23
N GLU A 39 37.34 -12.26 3.98
CA GLU A 39 36.61 -13.17 4.88
C GLU A 39 35.77 -12.39 5.92
N SER A 40 36.23 -11.23 6.35
CA SER A 40 35.53 -10.35 7.27
C SER A 40 34.37 -9.57 6.65
N TYR A 41 34.16 -9.60 5.33
CA TYR A 41 33.15 -8.79 4.64
C TYR A 41 31.75 -9.03 5.18
N TYR A 42 31.26 -10.25 5.10
CA TYR A 42 29.91 -10.59 5.59
C TYR A 42 29.76 -10.45 7.11
N PRO A 43 30.72 -10.90 7.95
CA PRO A 43 30.68 -10.64 9.39
C PRO A 43 30.57 -9.14 9.74
N ASN A 44 31.32 -8.30 9.06
CA ASN A 44 31.26 -6.85 9.28
C ASN A 44 29.94 -6.24 8.75
N LEU A 45 29.43 -6.78 7.64
CA LEU A 45 28.21 -6.27 7.00
C LEU A 45 26.96 -6.43 7.90
N VAL A 46 26.88 -7.50 8.70
CA VAL A 46 25.75 -7.77 9.59
C VAL A 46 25.83 -7.04 10.92
N GLN A 47 27.00 -6.51 11.30
CA GLN A 47 27.15 -5.81 12.57
C GLN A 47 26.27 -4.57 12.67
N GLY A 48 25.47 -4.49 13.74
CA GLY A 48 24.57 -3.37 14.00
C GLY A 48 23.38 -3.25 13.07
N LYS A 49 23.14 -4.25 12.20
CA LYS A 49 21.98 -4.27 11.31
C LYS A 49 20.80 -4.99 11.94
N THR A 50 19.59 -4.55 11.58
CA THR A 50 18.36 -5.23 12.01
C THR A 50 18.21 -6.59 11.31
N LYS A 51 17.48 -7.50 11.96
CA LYS A 51 17.18 -8.82 11.35
C LYS A 51 16.54 -8.67 9.98
N SER A 52 15.58 -7.76 9.81
CA SER A 52 14.91 -7.50 8.53
C SER A 52 15.89 -7.06 7.44
N TRP A 53 16.85 -6.21 7.79
CA TRP A 53 17.91 -5.79 6.86
C TRP A 53 18.79 -6.97 6.44
N ILE A 54 19.22 -7.80 7.42
CA ILE A 54 20.03 -9.00 7.19
C ILE A 54 19.28 -9.99 6.30
N ASP A 55 18.00 -10.23 6.59
CA ASP A 55 17.15 -11.13 5.80
C ASP A 55 17.10 -10.75 4.32
N VAL A 56 16.97 -9.48 4.00
CA VAL A 56 16.90 -9.01 2.60
C VAL A 56 18.26 -8.96 1.93
N TYR A 57 19.24 -8.27 2.53
CA TYR A 57 20.50 -7.97 1.85
C TYR A 57 21.58 -9.05 1.98
N VAL A 58 21.49 -9.91 2.97
CA VAL A 58 22.51 -10.93 3.23
C VAL A 58 21.97 -12.34 3.03
N MET A 59 20.72 -12.58 3.46
CA MET A 59 20.09 -13.88 3.37
C MET A 59 19.32 -14.09 2.07
N ASN A 60 19.21 -13.09 1.21
CA ASN A 60 18.45 -13.09 -0.06
C ASN A 60 17.00 -13.54 0.11
N ARG A 61 16.38 -13.20 1.24
CA ARG A 61 14.98 -13.49 1.52
C ARG A 61 14.08 -12.39 0.99
N LEU A 62 12.89 -12.76 0.53
CA LEU A 62 11.85 -11.78 0.24
C LEU A 62 11.43 -11.12 1.56
N GLY A 63 11.46 -9.81 1.61
CA GLY A 63 11.10 -9.05 2.79
C GLY A 63 11.07 -7.54 2.50
N SER A 64 10.49 -6.79 3.40
CA SER A 64 10.54 -5.32 3.38
C SER A 64 11.56 -4.82 4.40
N ILE A 65 12.39 -3.86 3.99
CA ILE A 65 13.27 -3.16 4.91
C ILE A 65 12.48 -2.01 5.50
N GLN A 66 12.25 -2.09 6.80
CA GLN A 66 11.71 -0.97 7.56
C GLN A 66 12.88 -0.22 8.20
N ASP A 67 13.56 0.60 7.41
CA ASP A 67 14.53 1.59 7.91
C ASP A 67 13.78 2.82 8.39
N GLY A 68 12.98 2.67 9.44
CA GLY A 68 12.22 3.77 10.01
C GLY A 68 11.06 3.29 10.88
N LYS A 69 10.47 4.20 11.62
CA LYS A 69 9.20 3.93 12.31
C LYS A 69 8.10 3.76 11.26
N PRO A 70 7.26 2.74 11.38
CA PRO A 70 6.10 2.60 10.50
C PRO A 70 5.27 3.88 10.54
N VAL A 71 4.80 4.34 9.38
CA VAL A 71 3.92 5.53 9.30
C VAL A 71 2.68 5.32 10.16
N TYR A 72 2.13 4.11 10.12
CA TYR A 72 0.97 3.71 10.91
C TYR A 72 1.36 2.56 11.86
N ASN A 73 2.03 2.88 12.97
CA ASN A 73 2.46 1.90 13.96
C ASN A 73 1.31 1.25 14.74
N MET A 74 0.11 1.84 14.68
CA MET A 74 -1.13 1.33 15.27
C MET A 74 -1.85 0.32 14.37
N PHE A 75 -1.43 0.13 13.12
CA PHE A 75 -2.03 -0.85 12.22
C PHE A 75 -1.68 -2.27 12.68
N VAL A 76 -2.72 -3.08 12.91
CA VAL A 76 -2.62 -4.49 13.28
C VAL A 76 -3.51 -5.28 12.33
N ALA A 77 -2.93 -6.18 11.53
CA ALA A 77 -3.67 -6.92 10.50
C ALA A 77 -4.85 -7.71 11.09
N ASP A 78 -4.67 -8.40 12.21
CA ASP A 78 -5.74 -9.17 12.86
C ASP A 78 -6.94 -8.33 13.32
N THR A 79 -6.75 -7.01 13.47
CA THR A 79 -7.77 -6.06 13.94
C THR A 79 -8.39 -5.26 12.79
N HIS A 80 -7.56 -4.91 11.80
CA HIS A 80 -7.93 -3.94 10.77
C HIS A 80 -8.19 -4.56 9.40
N VAL A 81 -7.81 -5.83 9.17
CA VAL A 81 -8.07 -6.55 7.92
C VAL A 81 -9.17 -7.57 8.15
N SER A 82 -10.14 -7.58 7.24
CA SER A 82 -11.23 -8.55 7.26
C SER A 82 -10.73 -9.95 6.89
N LYS A 83 -11.33 -10.97 7.48
CA LYS A 83 -11.09 -12.37 7.09
C LYS A 83 -12.04 -12.85 5.98
N GLU A 84 -13.07 -12.07 5.73
CA GLU A 84 -14.10 -12.34 4.75
C GLU A 84 -14.38 -11.09 3.94
N GLU A 85 -14.83 -11.23 2.71
CA GLU A 85 -15.20 -10.12 1.84
C GLU A 85 -16.21 -9.18 2.55
N ILE A 86 -15.93 -7.88 2.52
CA ILE A 86 -16.80 -6.89 3.13
C ILE A 86 -17.92 -6.54 2.15
N PRO A 87 -19.19 -6.84 2.46
CA PRO A 87 -20.29 -6.53 1.58
C PRO A 87 -20.54 -5.02 1.46
N VAL A 88 -20.93 -4.60 0.26
CA VAL A 88 -21.40 -3.22 0.04
C VAL A 88 -22.70 -2.99 0.83
N ALA A 89 -22.74 -1.92 1.62
CA ALA A 89 -23.91 -1.56 2.39
C ALA A 89 -24.90 -0.76 1.54
N ASP A 90 -26.13 -1.27 1.39
CA ASP A 90 -27.18 -0.62 0.62
C ASP A 90 -27.59 0.74 1.22
N GLY A 91 -27.80 1.73 0.36
CA GLY A 91 -28.25 3.06 0.75
C GLY A 91 -27.23 3.90 1.52
N VAL A 92 -25.98 3.40 1.66
CA VAL A 92 -24.89 4.14 2.29
C VAL A 92 -24.02 4.75 1.18
N PRO A 93 -23.67 6.06 1.27
CA PRO A 93 -22.80 6.70 0.28
C PRO A 93 -21.45 6.01 0.14
N LEU A 94 -20.98 5.90 -1.11
CA LEU A 94 -19.65 5.45 -1.46
C LEU A 94 -18.70 6.65 -1.47
N TYR A 95 -17.56 6.51 -0.84
CA TYR A 95 -16.46 7.46 -0.87
C TYR A 95 -15.31 6.87 -1.66
N ILE A 96 -14.77 7.64 -2.60
CA ILE A 96 -13.64 7.22 -3.42
C ILE A 96 -12.53 8.24 -3.24
N GLY A 97 -11.37 7.76 -2.80
CA GLY A 97 -10.13 8.52 -2.75
C GLY A 97 -9.29 8.24 -3.99
N LEU A 98 -8.84 9.29 -4.68
CA LEU A 98 -8.04 9.19 -5.91
C LEU A 98 -6.61 9.67 -5.67
N ASP A 99 -5.67 8.93 -6.22
CA ASP A 99 -4.30 9.37 -6.43
C ASP A 99 -4.02 9.49 -7.93
N PHE A 100 -3.37 10.60 -8.33
CA PHE A 100 -3.08 10.91 -9.73
C PHE A 100 -1.60 10.68 -10.03
N GLY A 101 -1.31 10.13 -11.19
CA GLY A 101 0.06 9.88 -11.63
C GLY A 101 0.08 9.00 -12.87
N LEU A 102 1.26 8.46 -13.21
CA LEU A 102 1.41 7.47 -14.28
C LEU A 102 0.79 6.10 -13.92
N THR A 103 0.53 5.90 -12.65
CA THR A 103 -0.18 4.74 -12.10
C THR A 103 -1.33 5.26 -11.24
N PRO A 104 -2.42 5.75 -11.89
CA PRO A 104 -3.54 6.27 -11.12
C PRO A 104 -4.20 5.18 -10.30
N ALA A 105 -4.66 5.56 -9.11
CA ALA A 105 -5.27 4.63 -8.18
C ALA A 105 -6.55 5.21 -7.55
N ALA A 106 -7.45 4.32 -7.15
CA ALA A 106 -8.65 4.64 -6.40
C ALA A 106 -8.82 3.68 -5.23
N VAL A 107 -9.26 4.19 -4.09
CA VAL A 107 -9.67 3.40 -2.92
C VAL A 107 -11.14 3.67 -2.67
N PHE A 108 -11.92 2.59 -2.51
CA PHE A 108 -13.37 2.63 -2.33
C PHE A 108 -13.72 2.32 -0.88
N GLY A 109 -14.56 3.11 -0.28
CA GLY A 109 -14.98 2.88 1.10
C GLY A 109 -16.36 3.43 1.41
N GLN A 110 -16.97 2.88 2.44
CA GLN A 110 -18.24 3.34 3.01
C GLN A 110 -18.09 3.62 4.51
N LYS A 111 -18.85 4.57 5.02
CA LYS A 111 -18.91 4.85 6.46
C LYS A 111 -20.20 4.30 7.03
N VAL A 112 -20.11 3.12 7.64
CA VAL A 112 -21.28 2.40 8.18
C VAL A 112 -21.25 2.46 9.70
N ARG A 113 -22.30 3.00 10.31
CA ARG A 113 -22.45 3.13 11.79
C ARG A 113 -21.19 3.73 12.46
N GLY A 114 -20.56 4.70 11.80
CA GLY A 114 -19.39 5.39 12.34
C GLY A 114 -18.04 4.71 12.07
N ARG A 115 -18.01 3.51 11.49
CA ARG A 115 -16.82 2.79 11.07
C ARG A 115 -16.57 3.02 9.58
N TRP A 116 -15.30 3.09 9.19
CA TRP A 116 -14.89 3.03 7.79
C TRP A 116 -14.71 1.58 7.35
N LEU A 117 -15.35 1.22 6.27
CA LEU A 117 -15.16 -0.05 5.57
C LEU A 117 -14.46 0.26 4.25
N ILE A 118 -13.23 -0.18 4.10
CA ILE A 118 -12.49 -0.10 2.83
C ILE A 118 -12.80 -1.37 2.07
N LEU A 119 -13.48 -1.22 0.93
CA LEU A 119 -14.09 -2.31 0.21
C LEU A 119 -13.23 -2.84 -0.93
N GLN A 120 -12.38 -1.95 -1.50
CA GLN A 120 -11.64 -2.28 -2.70
C GLN A 120 -10.57 -1.24 -2.99
N GLU A 121 -9.54 -1.65 -3.71
CA GLU A 121 -8.63 -0.76 -4.43
C GLU A 121 -8.72 -0.99 -5.94
N LEU A 122 -8.42 0.04 -6.73
CA LEU A 122 -8.29 -0.02 -8.18
C LEU A 122 -6.99 0.68 -8.57
N VAL A 123 -6.03 -0.08 -9.08
CA VAL A 123 -4.71 0.46 -9.51
C VAL A 123 -4.55 0.20 -11.00
N ALA A 124 -4.24 1.24 -11.77
CA ALA A 124 -4.07 1.14 -13.22
C ALA A 124 -2.63 1.49 -13.62
N PHE A 125 -1.87 0.51 -14.03
CA PHE A 125 -0.48 0.68 -14.48
C PHE A 125 -0.43 1.25 -15.90
N ASP A 126 0.49 2.19 -16.14
CA ASP A 126 0.74 2.83 -17.44
C ASP A 126 -0.55 3.33 -18.13
N MET A 127 -1.42 3.94 -17.36
CA MET A 127 -2.72 4.39 -17.82
C MET A 127 -2.90 5.90 -17.62
N GLY A 128 -3.25 6.60 -18.68
CA GLY A 128 -3.61 8.01 -18.59
C GLY A 128 -5.00 8.22 -17.98
N ILE A 129 -5.23 9.43 -17.45
CA ILE A 129 -6.46 9.78 -16.71
C ILE A 129 -7.75 9.58 -17.49
N VAL A 130 -7.75 9.72 -18.82
CA VAL A 130 -8.95 9.52 -19.65
C VAL A 130 -9.42 8.07 -19.59
N ARG A 131 -8.50 7.13 -19.82
CA ARG A 131 -8.81 5.70 -19.76
C ARG A 131 -9.14 5.25 -18.34
N PHE A 132 -8.44 5.82 -17.35
CA PHE A 132 -8.73 5.55 -15.95
C PHE A 132 -10.12 6.01 -15.55
N ALA A 133 -10.58 7.18 -16.03
CA ALA A 133 -11.94 7.65 -15.77
C ALA A 133 -13.03 6.71 -16.32
N GLU A 134 -12.82 6.13 -17.50
CA GLU A 134 -13.72 5.14 -18.08
C GLU A 134 -13.74 3.86 -17.25
N LEU A 135 -12.57 3.36 -16.84
CA LEU A 135 -12.42 2.18 -16.00
C LEU A 135 -13.11 2.39 -14.65
N LEU A 136 -12.84 3.52 -13.98
CA LEU A 136 -13.45 3.88 -12.71
C LEU A 136 -14.98 3.95 -12.78
N ARG A 137 -15.51 4.56 -13.86
CA ARG A 137 -16.95 4.63 -14.09
C ARG A 137 -17.56 3.24 -14.28
N SER A 138 -16.90 2.37 -15.03
CA SER A 138 -17.34 0.99 -15.22
C SER A 138 -17.37 0.21 -13.94
N GLU A 139 -16.33 0.36 -13.11
CA GLU A 139 -16.23 -0.30 -11.81
C GLU A 139 -17.35 0.14 -10.85
N ILE A 140 -17.60 1.45 -10.76
CA ILE A 140 -18.69 2.00 -9.95
C ILE A 140 -20.03 1.43 -10.41
N ALA A 141 -20.31 1.43 -11.72
CA ALA A 141 -21.58 0.96 -12.25
C ALA A 141 -21.80 -0.55 -12.02
N THR A 142 -20.73 -1.34 -12.10
CA THR A 142 -20.81 -2.80 -12.01
C THR A 142 -20.96 -3.28 -10.57
N ARG A 143 -20.21 -2.69 -9.65
CA ARG A 143 -20.13 -3.19 -8.25
C ARG A 143 -21.02 -2.45 -7.26
N TYR A 144 -21.24 -1.16 -7.49
CA TYR A 144 -21.89 -0.31 -6.48
C TYR A 144 -23.29 0.17 -6.86
N GLY A 145 -23.71 -0.04 -8.11
CA GLY A 145 -25.07 0.27 -8.56
C GLY A 145 -25.43 1.76 -8.40
N ASN A 146 -26.63 2.04 -7.85
CA ASN A 146 -27.17 3.39 -7.72
C ASN A 146 -26.95 3.99 -6.33
N VAL A 147 -25.73 3.89 -5.78
CA VAL A 147 -25.40 4.56 -4.53
C VAL A 147 -24.94 6.01 -4.80
N GLU A 148 -25.13 6.88 -3.85
CA GLU A 148 -24.51 8.21 -3.89
C GLU A 148 -22.98 8.06 -3.87
N VAL A 149 -22.27 8.71 -4.82
CA VAL A 149 -20.82 8.61 -4.94
C VAL A 149 -20.16 9.94 -4.65
N ASN A 150 -19.25 9.96 -3.70
CA ASN A 150 -18.44 11.11 -3.31
C ASN A 150 -16.97 10.84 -3.66
N ILE A 151 -16.42 11.57 -4.65
CA ILE A 151 -15.07 11.35 -5.17
C ILE A 151 -14.16 12.52 -4.77
N TYR A 152 -13.03 12.18 -4.15
CA TYR A 152 -12.01 13.14 -3.73
C TYR A 152 -10.65 12.73 -4.24
N GLY A 153 -9.82 13.72 -4.61
CA GLY A 153 -8.45 13.47 -5.06
C GLY A 153 -7.48 14.50 -4.49
N ASP A 154 -6.21 14.26 -4.74
CA ASP A 154 -5.14 15.18 -4.39
C ASP A 154 -5.37 16.54 -5.08
N PRO A 155 -5.24 17.68 -4.37
CA PRO A 155 -5.34 19.02 -4.97
C PRO A 155 -4.40 19.25 -6.15
N ALA A 156 -3.28 18.52 -6.23
CA ALA A 156 -2.38 18.56 -7.39
C ALA A 156 -3.07 18.16 -8.71
N GLY A 157 -4.19 17.43 -8.65
CA GLY A 157 -5.02 17.11 -9.82
C GLY A 157 -5.73 18.33 -10.46
N ASP A 158 -5.63 19.53 -9.87
CA ASP A 158 -6.08 20.79 -10.48
C ASP A 158 -4.99 21.47 -11.33
N PHE A 159 -3.75 20.95 -11.34
CA PHE A 159 -2.71 21.44 -12.24
C PHE A 159 -2.94 20.95 -13.66
N ARG A 160 -2.86 21.86 -14.61
CA ARG A 160 -3.01 21.56 -16.05
C ARG A 160 -1.85 20.69 -16.54
N ALA A 161 -2.16 19.67 -17.33
CA ALA A 161 -1.14 18.98 -18.10
C ALA A 161 -0.58 19.91 -19.18
N GLN A 162 0.74 19.86 -19.44
CA GLN A 162 1.39 20.71 -20.45
C GLN A 162 0.97 20.37 -21.89
N THR A 163 0.39 19.18 -22.09
CA THR A 163 0.09 18.63 -23.41
C THR A 163 -1.31 18.93 -23.93
N ASP A 164 -2.31 19.04 -23.05
CA ASP A 164 -3.72 19.15 -23.44
C ASP A 164 -4.53 20.21 -22.67
N GLU A 165 -3.85 20.96 -21.80
CA GLU A 165 -4.42 22.04 -20.97
C GLU A 165 -5.57 21.61 -20.04
N SER A 166 -5.97 20.33 -20.05
CA SER A 166 -7.01 19.82 -19.17
C SER A 166 -6.45 19.31 -17.84
N THR A 167 -7.24 19.45 -16.78
CA THR A 167 -6.87 18.91 -15.48
C THR A 167 -7.49 17.52 -15.28
N PRO A 168 -6.86 16.64 -14.48
CA PRO A 168 -7.46 15.36 -14.08
C PRO A 168 -8.92 15.49 -13.62
N PHE A 169 -9.24 16.50 -12.82
CA PHE A 169 -10.62 16.75 -12.39
C PHE A 169 -11.57 17.14 -13.52
N GLN A 170 -11.10 17.90 -14.52
CA GLN A 170 -11.91 18.23 -15.70
C GLN A 170 -12.22 16.97 -16.53
N VAL A 171 -11.24 16.10 -16.71
CA VAL A 171 -11.42 14.82 -17.42
C VAL A 171 -12.42 13.93 -16.69
N LEU A 172 -12.29 13.77 -15.39
CA LEU A 172 -13.21 12.98 -14.56
C LEU A 172 -14.64 13.53 -14.65
N ARG A 173 -14.83 14.84 -14.52
CA ARG A 173 -16.15 15.48 -14.63
C ARG A 173 -16.73 15.32 -16.03
N GLY A 174 -15.92 15.41 -17.07
CA GLY A 174 -16.33 15.13 -18.45
C GLY A 174 -16.80 13.70 -18.67
N ALA A 175 -16.26 12.74 -17.91
CA ALA A 175 -16.71 11.35 -17.89
C ALA A 175 -17.94 11.12 -16.98
N GLY A 176 -18.52 12.17 -16.37
CA GLY A 176 -19.67 12.07 -15.46
C GLY A 176 -19.29 11.75 -14.01
N LEU A 177 -18.00 11.77 -13.66
CA LEU A 177 -17.51 11.53 -12.31
C LEU A 177 -17.28 12.87 -11.59
N MET A 178 -18.14 13.21 -10.64
CA MET A 178 -18.12 14.51 -9.94
C MET A 178 -17.00 14.57 -8.88
N ALA A 179 -15.77 14.41 -9.34
CA ALA A 179 -14.58 14.47 -8.50
C ALA A 179 -14.22 15.92 -8.10
N ARG A 180 -13.73 16.07 -6.87
CA ARG A 180 -13.29 17.36 -6.29
C ARG A 180 -11.98 17.20 -5.53
N PRO A 181 -11.17 18.28 -5.47
CA PRO A 181 -9.96 18.25 -4.66
C PRO A 181 -10.29 18.17 -3.17
N THR A 182 -9.41 17.56 -2.40
CA THR A 182 -9.40 17.68 -0.94
C THR A 182 -8.98 19.09 -0.54
N THR A 183 -9.30 19.48 0.70
CA THR A 183 -9.04 20.83 1.22
C THR A 183 -7.56 21.09 1.51
N SER A 184 -6.76 20.05 1.67
CA SER A 184 -5.34 20.15 2.02
C SER A 184 -4.54 18.98 1.47
N ASN A 185 -3.29 19.23 1.11
CA ASN A 185 -2.29 18.21 0.75
C ASN A 185 -1.20 18.07 1.83
N ASP A 186 -1.44 18.61 3.03
CA ASP A 186 -0.52 18.48 4.15
C ASP A 186 -0.36 17.01 4.56
N VAL A 187 0.88 16.52 4.51
CA VAL A 187 1.21 15.11 4.80
C VAL A 187 0.90 14.75 6.25
N ALA A 188 1.14 15.66 7.20
CA ALA A 188 0.88 15.39 8.62
C ALA A 188 -0.63 15.21 8.87
N LEU A 189 -1.48 16.07 8.30
CA LEU A 189 -2.93 15.98 8.41
C LEU A 189 -3.46 14.69 7.76
N ARG A 190 -2.88 14.27 6.64
CA ARG A 190 -3.25 13.01 5.95
C ARG A 190 -2.91 11.80 6.81
N ILE A 191 -1.71 11.76 7.38
CA ILE A 191 -1.29 10.68 8.29
C ILE A 191 -2.15 10.66 9.54
N GLU A 192 -2.44 11.82 10.15
CA GLU A 192 -3.26 11.93 11.35
C GLU A 192 -4.70 11.46 11.11
N SER A 193 -5.28 11.78 9.95
CA SER A 193 -6.63 11.35 9.57
C SER A 193 -6.76 9.83 9.57
N VAL A 194 -5.80 9.12 8.98
CA VAL A 194 -5.79 7.65 8.96
C VAL A 194 -5.46 7.09 10.34
N SER A 195 -4.49 7.66 11.05
CA SER A 195 -4.11 7.25 12.41
C SER A 195 -5.28 7.35 13.39
N THR A 196 -6.09 8.39 13.25
CA THR A 196 -7.28 8.60 14.10
C THR A 196 -8.29 7.47 13.94
N VAL A 197 -8.57 7.02 12.72
CA VAL A 197 -9.53 5.91 12.51
C VAL A 197 -8.94 4.55 12.86
N LEU A 198 -7.64 4.33 12.68
CA LEU A 198 -6.94 3.13 13.12
C LEU A 198 -6.96 2.97 14.64
N ASN A 199 -6.82 4.06 15.40
CA ASN A 199 -6.87 4.04 16.87
C ASN A 199 -8.29 4.03 17.45
N ARG A 200 -9.28 4.33 16.62
CA ARG A 200 -10.65 4.51 17.09
C ARG A 200 -11.36 3.16 17.26
N MET A 201 -12.13 3.05 18.33
CA MET A 201 -13.08 1.96 18.54
C MET A 201 -14.51 2.49 18.42
N VAL A 202 -15.37 1.71 17.78
CA VAL A 202 -16.81 1.98 17.62
C VAL A 202 -17.56 0.71 18.01
N ASP A 203 -18.35 0.76 19.07
CA ASP A 203 -19.13 -0.37 19.60
C ASP A 203 -18.25 -1.64 19.82
N GLY A 204 -17.03 -1.43 20.35
CA GLY A 204 -16.09 -2.55 20.64
C GLY A 204 -15.36 -3.11 19.41
N GLN A 205 -15.52 -2.50 18.24
CA GLN A 205 -14.87 -2.89 16.99
C GLN A 205 -13.96 -1.78 16.48
N SER A 206 -12.95 -2.13 15.66
CA SER A 206 -12.07 -1.14 15.04
C SER A 206 -12.86 -0.09 14.25
N GLY A 207 -12.44 1.17 14.29
CA GLY A 207 -13.02 2.28 13.53
C GLY A 207 -12.81 2.18 12.03
N ILE A 208 -11.94 1.27 11.58
CA ILE A 208 -11.69 0.96 10.17
C ILE A 208 -11.53 -0.56 9.99
N LEU A 209 -12.07 -1.09 8.91
CA LEU A 209 -11.87 -2.46 8.47
C LEU A 209 -11.55 -2.44 6.97
N ILE A 210 -10.58 -3.23 6.56
CA ILE A 210 -10.06 -3.30 5.18
C ILE A 210 -10.33 -4.71 4.65
N ASP A 211 -10.87 -4.79 3.45
CA ASP A 211 -11.11 -6.04 2.74
C ASP A 211 -9.82 -6.64 2.18
#